data_decdf7882f37d4b61dacbd9cb376e8d2
#
_entry.id   decdf7882f37d4b61dacbd9cb376e8d2
#
_cell.length_a   1.000
_cell.length_b   1.000
_cell.length_c   1.000
_cell.angle_alpha   90.00
_cell.angle_beta   90.00
_cell.angle_gamma   90.00
#
_symmetry.space_group_name_H-M   'P 1'
#
loop_
_entity.id
_entity.type
_entity.pdbx_description
1 polymer ?
#
loop_
_entity_poly.entity_id
_entity_poly.type
_entity_poly.pdbx_seq_one_letter_code
_entity_poly.pdbx_strand_id
1 'polypeptide(L)'
;MVTATIYHATPEQTDSTPDQVASGKFINMDNPLKHRWIAVSKDLEAKGLTFGVKVRITGIDTLDGIWTVQDRMNRRWNNRIDLLVNDSIQGGKWENVRVEILNDDNRL
;
A
#
# COMPACT_ATOMS: atom_id res chain seq x y z
N MET A 1 -6.49 13.63 -2.50
CA MET A 1 -6.59 13.10 -1.13
C MET A 1 -7.28 11.76 -1.14
N VAL A 2 -6.77 10.82 -0.37
CA VAL A 2 -7.29 9.47 -0.35
C VAL A 2 -7.56 9.04 1.08
N THR A 3 -8.28 7.93 1.23
CA THR A 3 -8.44 7.27 2.52
C THR A 3 -7.39 6.18 2.63
N ALA A 4 -6.72 6.07 3.76
CA ALA A 4 -5.71 5.05 4.00
C ALA A 4 -6.17 4.13 5.14
N THR A 5 -6.01 2.84 4.93
CA THR A 5 -6.23 1.83 5.95
C THR A 5 -5.01 0.93 6.02
N ILE A 6 -5.02 -0.03 6.93
CA ILE A 6 -3.93 -1.01 7.02
C ILE A 6 -4.47 -2.40 6.72
N TYR A 7 -3.58 -3.29 6.33
CA TYR A 7 -3.95 -4.69 6.18
C TYR A 7 -2.78 -5.58 6.59
N HIS A 8 -3.12 -6.83 6.90
CA HIS A 8 -2.16 -7.83 7.33
C HIS A 8 -2.09 -8.94 6.28
N ALA A 9 -0.93 -9.57 6.17
CA ALA A 9 -0.73 -10.67 5.24
C ALA A 9 -1.30 -11.96 5.83
N THR A 10 -2.62 -12.02 5.99
CA THR A 10 -3.31 -13.17 6.57
C THR A 10 -4.44 -13.61 5.64
N PRO A 11 -4.85 -14.88 5.71
CA PRO A 11 -5.93 -15.37 4.85
C PRO A 11 -7.24 -14.60 5.02
N GLU A 12 -7.48 -14.02 6.21
CA GLU A 12 -8.70 -13.27 6.46
C GLU A 12 -8.75 -11.95 5.70
N GLN A 13 -7.60 -11.40 5.33
CA GLN A 13 -7.51 -10.09 4.70
C GLN A 13 -7.02 -10.14 3.27
N THR A 14 -6.57 -11.30 2.83
CA THR A 14 -6.10 -11.53 1.48
C THR A 14 -6.81 -12.73 0.90
N ASP A 15 -6.50 -13.08 -0.34
CA ASP A 15 -7.10 -14.27 -0.94
C ASP A 15 -6.23 -15.50 -0.63
N SER A 16 -6.14 -16.43 -1.55
CA SER A 16 -5.49 -17.72 -1.31
C SER A 16 -3.97 -17.66 -1.22
N THR A 17 -3.36 -16.51 -1.47
CA THR A 17 -1.90 -16.38 -1.41
C THR A 17 -1.52 -15.22 -0.50
N PRO A 18 -1.66 -15.38 0.83
CA PRO A 18 -1.45 -14.27 1.76
C PRO A 18 -0.02 -13.75 1.80
N ASP A 19 0.95 -14.55 1.40
CA ASP A 19 2.35 -14.15 1.40
C ASP A 19 2.81 -13.55 0.08
N GLN A 20 1.91 -13.38 -0.88
CA GLN A 20 2.27 -12.84 -2.19
C GLN A 20 1.36 -11.70 -2.56
N VAL A 21 1.94 -10.55 -2.92
CA VAL A 21 1.16 -9.39 -3.35
C VAL A 21 0.85 -9.50 -4.84
N ALA A 22 -0.06 -8.66 -5.32
CA ALA A 22 -0.56 -8.75 -6.70
C ALA A 22 0.53 -8.58 -7.75
N SER A 23 1.61 -7.85 -7.44
CA SER A 23 2.73 -7.69 -8.35
C SER A 23 3.56 -8.96 -8.50
N GLY A 24 3.31 -9.98 -7.69
CA GLY A 24 4.04 -11.24 -7.70
C GLY A 24 5.17 -11.33 -6.69
N LYS A 25 5.47 -10.25 -6.00
CA LYS A 25 6.53 -10.28 -4.99
C LYS A 25 6.06 -10.96 -3.73
N PHE A 26 7.01 -11.58 -3.01
CA PHE A 26 6.71 -12.29 -1.78
C PHE A 26 7.00 -11.42 -0.57
N ILE A 27 6.14 -11.53 0.45
CA ILE A 27 6.22 -10.76 1.67
C ILE A 27 7.12 -11.49 2.66
N ASN A 28 7.99 -10.72 3.33
CA ASN A 28 8.69 -11.25 4.50
C ASN A 28 7.68 -11.33 5.63
N MET A 29 7.23 -12.53 5.94
CA MET A 29 6.14 -12.74 6.90
C MET A 29 6.55 -12.43 8.34
N ASP A 30 7.85 -12.39 8.61
CA ASP A 30 8.34 -12.03 9.95
C ASP A 30 8.28 -10.52 10.18
N ASN A 31 8.36 -9.73 9.10
CA ASN A 31 8.34 -8.27 9.22
C ASN A 31 7.81 -7.65 7.93
N PRO A 32 6.50 -7.79 7.67
CA PRO A 32 5.93 -7.25 6.44
C PRO A 32 6.14 -5.75 6.26
N LEU A 33 6.11 -4.99 7.35
CA LEU A 33 6.21 -3.53 7.29
C LEU A 33 7.55 -3.07 6.74
N LYS A 34 8.60 -3.89 6.84
CA LYS A 34 9.91 -3.48 6.34
C LYS A 34 9.90 -3.19 4.85
N HIS A 35 8.98 -3.77 4.11
CA HIS A 35 8.90 -3.56 2.66
C HIS A 35 8.36 -2.18 2.31
N ARG A 36 7.54 -1.60 3.16
CA ARG A 36 6.85 -0.35 2.85
C ARG A 36 6.06 -0.47 1.56
N TRP A 37 5.22 -1.50 1.50
CA TRP A 37 4.36 -1.75 0.33
C TRP A 37 2.94 -1.35 0.62
N ILE A 38 2.26 -0.84 -0.43
CA ILE A 38 0.84 -0.50 -0.33
C ILE A 38 0.06 -1.17 -1.46
N ALA A 39 -1.21 -1.40 -1.17
CA ALA A 39 -2.21 -1.75 -2.16
C ALA A 39 -2.98 -0.49 -2.52
N VAL A 40 -3.39 -0.36 -3.76
CA VAL A 40 -4.15 0.80 -4.21
C VAL A 40 -5.45 0.34 -4.85
N SER A 41 -6.48 1.19 -4.75
CA SER A 41 -7.73 0.94 -5.45
C SER A 41 -7.52 1.09 -6.95
N LYS A 42 -8.36 0.43 -7.74
CA LYS A 42 -8.15 0.36 -9.19
C LYS A 42 -8.21 1.72 -9.86
N ASP A 43 -9.01 2.62 -9.35
CA ASP A 43 -9.08 3.98 -9.90
C ASP A 43 -7.76 4.70 -9.74
N LEU A 44 -7.05 4.49 -8.63
CA LEU A 44 -5.73 5.08 -8.42
C LEU A 44 -4.69 4.43 -9.32
N GLU A 45 -4.79 3.12 -9.51
CA GLU A 45 -3.91 2.43 -10.45
C GLU A 45 -4.05 3.02 -11.85
N ALA A 46 -5.27 3.29 -12.26
CA ALA A 46 -5.54 3.89 -13.56
C ALA A 46 -4.98 5.30 -13.67
N LYS A 47 -4.76 5.97 -12.56
CA LYS A 47 -4.20 7.32 -12.52
C LYS A 47 -2.68 7.33 -12.42
N GLY A 48 -2.03 6.19 -12.49
CA GLY A 48 -0.59 6.11 -12.50
C GLY A 48 0.04 5.42 -11.32
N LEU A 49 -0.73 4.97 -10.33
CA LEU A 49 -0.19 4.25 -9.19
C LEU A 49 -0.10 2.77 -9.52
N THR A 50 0.82 2.45 -10.42
CA THR A 50 1.04 1.09 -10.89
C THR A 50 2.16 0.43 -10.10
N PHE A 51 2.29 -0.89 -10.25
CA PHE A 51 3.27 -1.67 -9.48
C PHE A 51 4.69 -1.14 -9.70
N GLY A 52 5.40 -0.96 -8.59
CA GLY A 52 6.76 -0.47 -8.60
C GLY A 52 6.89 1.03 -8.43
N VAL A 53 5.80 1.77 -8.52
CA VAL A 53 5.83 3.22 -8.35
C VAL A 53 6.03 3.54 -6.89
N LYS A 54 6.97 4.44 -6.61
CA LYS A 54 7.20 4.93 -5.25
C LYS A 54 6.41 6.20 -5.01
N VAL A 55 5.86 6.30 -3.81
CA VAL A 55 5.05 7.45 -3.43
C VAL A 55 5.49 7.94 -2.06
N ARG A 56 5.29 9.24 -1.82
CA ARG A 56 5.41 9.80 -0.47
C ARG A 56 4.00 9.95 0.09
N ILE A 57 3.79 9.40 1.26
CA ILE A 57 2.49 9.45 1.92
C ILE A 57 2.60 10.29 3.17
N THR A 58 1.67 11.24 3.32
CA THR A 58 1.62 12.16 4.46
C THR A 58 0.21 12.16 5.03
N GLY A 59 0.12 12.17 6.35
CA GLY A 59 -1.17 12.18 7.04
C GLY A 59 -1.52 10.86 7.68
N ILE A 60 -0.54 9.97 7.86
CA ILE A 60 -0.75 8.67 8.48
C ILE A 60 0.15 8.49 9.71
N ASP A 61 0.35 9.55 10.42
CA ASP A 61 1.07 9.57 11.71
C ASP A 61 2.48 9.02 11.57
N THR A 62 2.84 8.06 12.41
CA THR A 62 4.20 7.51 12.40
C THR A 62 4.52 6.71 11.15
N LEU A 63 3.52 6.39 10.34
CA LEU A 63 3.72 5.64 9.10
C LEU A 63 4.01 6.53 7.90
N ASP A 64 4.01 7.84 8.08
CA ASP A 64 4.37 8.77 7.00
C ASP A 64 5.73 8.39 6.41
N GLY A 65 5.86 8.58 5.12
CA GLY A 65 7.13 8.34 4.45
C GLY A 65 6.94 7.79 3.05
N ILE A 66 7.97 7.08 2.58
CA ILE A 66 8.01 6.56 1.22
C ILE A 66 7.55 5.11 1.22
N TRP A 67 6.63 4.81 0.30
CA TRP A 67 6.06 3.49 0.12
C TRP A 67 6.09 3.13 -1.35
N THR A 68 6.00 1.84 -1.65
CA THR A 68 6.00 1.36 -3.03
C THR A 68 4.69 0.64 -3.30
N VAL A 69 4.08 0.92 -4.44
CA VAL A 69 2.86 0.24 -4.86
C VAL A 69 3.24 -1.16 -5.34
N GLN A 70 2.71 -2.20 -4.68
CA GLN A 70 3.00 -3.59 -5.07
C GLN A 70 1.75 -4.46 -5.02
N ASP A 71 0.62 -3.89 -4.64
CA ASP A 71 -0.59 -4.68 -4.49
C ASP A 71 -1.79 -3.90 -4.99
N ARG A 72 -2.92 -4.59 -5.09
CA ARG A 72 -4.15 -4.02 -5.62
C ARG A 72 -5.29 -4.39 -4.69
N MET A 73 -6.14 -3.40 -4.40
CA MET A 73 -7.31 -3.63 -3.56
C MET A 73 -8.45 -4.23 -4.35
N ASN A 74 -9.43 -4.79 -3.63
CA ASN A 74 -10.65 -5.25 -4.23
C ASN A 74 -11.29 -4.11 -5.02
N ARG A 75 -11.85 -4.41 -6.19
CA ARG A 75 -12.36 -3.39 -7.11
C ARG A 75 -13.54 -2.60 -6.57
N ARG A 76 -14.13 -3.03 -5.46
CA ARG A 76 -15.22 -2.26 -4.84
C ARG A 76 -14.72 -0.98 -4.18
N TRP A 77 -13.41 -0.87 -3.93
CA TRP A 77 -12.84 0.31 -3.28
C TRP A 77 -12.44 1.36 -4.29
N ASN A 78 -12.64 2.61 -3.94
CA ASN A 78 -12.24 3.74 -4.75
C ASN A 78 -11.52 4.76 -3.88
N ASN A 79 -10.54 5.44 -4.47
CA ASN A 79 -9.80 6.53 -3.85
C ASN A 79 -9.21 6.11 -2.50
N ARG A 80 -8.60 4.92 -2.47
CA ARG A 80 -8.17 4.31 -1.22
C ARG A 80 -6.85 3.59 -1.39
N ILE A 81 -6.05 3.61 -0.32
CA ILE A 81 -4.82 2.83 -0.23
C ILE A 81 -4.86 1.99 1.04
N ASP A 82 -4.09 0.92 1.04
CA ASP A 82 -4.01 -0.02 2.14
C ASP A 82 -2.55 -0.28 2.42
N LEU A 83 -2.13 -0.06 3.66
CA LEU A 83 -0.72 -0.17 4.05
C LEU A 83 -0.47 -1.55 4.62
N LEU A 84 0.50 -2.26 4.07
CA LEU A 84 0.89 -3.57 4.58
C LEU A 84 1.68 -3.40 5.85
N VAL A 85 1.18 -3.94 6.96
CA VAL A 85 1.79 -3.77 8.27
C VAL A 85 1.89 -5.11 8.99
N ASN A 86 2.67 -5.12 10.06
CA ASN A 86 2.84 -6.29 10.90
C ASN A 86 1.59 -6.52 11.76
N ASP A 87 1.39 -7.76 12.18
CA ASP A 87 0.21 -8.12 12.99
C ASP A 87 0.12 -7.33 14.30
N SER A 88 1.25 -6.86 14.80
CA SER A 88 1.26 -6.08 16.04
C SER A 88 0.59 -4.73 15.89
N ILE A 89 0.43 -4.24 14.66
CA ILE A 89 -0.24 -2.98 14.40
C ILE A 89 -1.71 -3.27 14.17
N GLN A 90 -2.54 -2.83 15.10
CA GLN A 90 -3.97 -3.13 15.10
C GLN A 90 -4.76 -1.87 14.80
N GLY A 91 -5.59 -1.94 13.75
CA GLY A 91 -6.44 -0.81 13.39
C GLY A 91 -5.67 0.34 12.77
N GLY A 92 -6.36 1.13 12.02
CA GLY A 92 -5.78 2.31 11.41
C GLY A 92 -6.63 2.73 10.24
N LYS A 93 -7.11 3.96 10.32
CA LYS A 93 -7.85 4.56 9.22
C LYS A 93 -7.62 6.06 9.26
N TRP A 94 -7.22 6.62 8.15
CA TRP A 94 -6.95 8.04 8.03
C TRP A 94 -7.66 8.57 6.81
N GLU A 95 -8.30 9.73 6.97
CA GLU A 95 -8.97 10.42 5.88
C GLU A 95 -8.07 11.56 5.38
N ASN A 96 -8.32 11.98 4.16
CA ASN A 96 -7.62 13.14 3.58
C ASN A 96 -6.11 12.95 3.55
N VAL A 97 -5.68 11.75 3.22
CA VAL A 97 -4.27 11.40 3.15
C VAL A 97 -3.70 11.89 1.83
N ARG A 98 -2.51 12.46 1.88
CA ARG A 98 -1.83 12.96 0.70
C ARG A 98 -0.88 11.91 0.16
N VAL A 99 -0.97 11.65 -1.15
CA VAL A 99 -0.09 10.71 -1.84
C VAL A 99 0.54 11.44 -3.01
N GLU A 100 1.88 11.45 -3.03
CA GLU A 100 2.64 12.09 -4.10
C GLU A 100 3.47 11.02 -4.82
N ILE A 101 3.34 10.94 -6.13
CA ILE A 101 4.19 10.06 -6.92
C ILE A 101 5.60 10.65 -6.94
N LEU A 102 6.57 9.84 -6.55
CA LEU A 102 7.95 10.26 -6.56
C LEU A 102 8.52 9.99 -7.94
N ASN A 103 8.98 11.05 -8.55
CA ASN A 103 9.54 10.98 -9.88
C ASN A 103 11.04 10.83 -9.75
N ASP A 104 11.58 9.69 -10.13
CA ASP A 104 13.01 9.45 -10.01
C ASP A 104 13.71 9.50 -11.36
N ASP A 105 13.19 10.25 -12.27
CA ASP A 105 13.78 10.39 -13.59
C ASP A 105 15.07 11.16 -13.57
N ASN A 106 15.43 11.73 -12.44
CA ASN A 106 16.77 12.22 -12.23
C ASN A 106 17.82 11.14 -12.50
N ARG A 107 17.39 9.95 -12.62
CA ARG A 107 18.19 8.82 -13.03
C ARG A 107 18.69 8.97 -14.46
N LEU A 108 18.27 9.91 -15.10
CA LEU A 108 18.68 10.16 -16.48
C LEU A 108 20.18 10.24 -16.65
#